data_9a525fb9dfcb39a7d2cf8bb882d76349
#
_entry.id   9a525fb9dfcb39a7d2cf8bb882d76349
#
_cell.length_a   1.000
_cell.length_b   1.000
_cell.length_c   1.000
_cell.angle_alpha   90.00
_cell.angle_beta   90.00
_cell.angle_gamma   90.00
#
_symmetry.space_group_name_H-M   'P 1'
#
loop_
_entity.id
_entity.type
_entity.pdbx_description
1 polymer ?
#
loop_
_entity_poly.entity_id
_entity_poly.type
_entity_poly.pdbx_seq_one_letter_code
_entity_poly.pdbx_strand_id
1 'polypeptide(L)'
;DPNFKNVVLTSAEDHLGRGKLEDQIRELFSGDCNVALLYFAGHGVFDDDTDEGMLVPQDYRTARDGIRISDILNWASKAVQIKNKVIILDCCQGGSAGEIRALRSESSVVGEGMTILTACKKQEPAMEGAGHGVFTGLLLQALHGGAANILGKITPGSLYSFVDNA
;
A
#
# COMPACT_ATOMS: atom_id res chain seq x y z
N ASP A 1 -3.85 -16.68 -15.11
CA ASP A 1 -3.17 -17.73 -14.34
C ASP A 1 -4.16 -18.25 -13.28
N PRO A 2 -4.50 -19.56 -13.26
CA PRO A 2 -5.46 -20.12 -12.32
C PRO A 2 -5.00 -20.02 -10.85
N ASN A 3 -3.73 -19.72 -10.62
CA ASN A 3 -3.15 -19.54 -9.29
C ASN A 3 -3.12 -18.08 -8.81
N PHE A 4 -3.67 -17.15 -9.61
CA PHE A 4 -3.68 -15.73 -9.28
C PHE A 4 -5.11 -15.19 -9.28
N LYS A 5 -5.64 -14.88 -8.09
CA LYS A 5 -6.92 -14.18 -7.93
C LYS A 5 -6.63 -12.69 -7.86
N ASN A 6 -7.20 -11.93 -8.76
CA ASN A 6 -7.13 -10.47 -8.77
C ASN A 6 -8.52 -9.88 -8.49
N VAL A 7 -8.59 -8.92 -7.59
CA VAL A 7 -9.78 -8.10 -7.33
C VAL A 7 -9.37 -6.65 -7.57
N VAL A 8 -9.98 -6.01 -8.57
CA VAL A 8 -9.78 -4.60 -8.88
C VAL A 8 -11.03 -3.85 -8.51
N LEU A 9 -10.89 -2.83 -7.67
CA LEU A 9 -11.96 -1.94 -7.26
C LEU A 9 -11.61 -0.52 -7.70
N THR A 10 -12.51 0.15 -8.39
CA THR A 10 -12.31 1.53 -8.84
C THR A 10 -13.38 2.44 -8.29
N SER A 11 -13.01 3.67 -7.93
CA SER A 11 -13.97 4.67 -7.44
C SER A 11 -14.98 5.10 -8.49
N ALA A 12 -14.71 4.84 -9.77
CA ALA A 12 -15.61 5.16 -10.87
C ALA A 12 -16.75 4.13 -11.02
N GLU A 13 -16.49 2.87 -10.71
CA GLU A 13 -17.43 1.76 -10.91
C GLU A 13 -18.01 1.24 -9.59
N ASP A 14 -17.28 1.45 -8.50
CA ASP A 14 -17.60 0.98 -7.18
C ASP A 14 -17.77 2.15 -6.21
N HIS A 15 -18.76 2.09 -5.33
CA HIS A 15 -18.77 2.97 -4.17
C HIS A 15 -17.84 2.38 -3.12
N LEU A 16 -16.63 2.96 -3.00
CA LEU A 16 -15.57 2.50 -2.10
C LEU A 16 -15.64 3.21 -0.74
N GLY A 17 -16.76 3.03 -0.05
CA GLY A 17 -16.90 3.43 1.33
C GLY A 17 -16.04 2.58 2.27
N ARG A 18 -15.84 3.08 3.51
CA ARG A 18 -15.00 2.45 4.52
C ARG A 18 -15.29 0.96 4.71
N GLY A 19 -16.57 0.61 4.89
CA GLY A 19 -16.96 -0.79 5.15
C GLY A 19 -16.52 -1.72 4.04
N LYS A 20 -16.79 -1.35 2.77
CA LYS A 20 -16.40 -2.16 1.62
C LYS A 20 -14.87 -2.32 1.51
N LEU A 21 -14.11 -1.24 1.69
CA LEU A 21 -12.64 -1.29 1.65
C LEU A 21 -12.09 -2.15 2.78
N GLU A 22 -12.61 -1.99 4.00
CA GLU A 22 -12.19 -2.77 5.16
C GLU A 22 -12.46 -4.26 4.94
N ASP A 23 -13.65 -4.63 4.47
CA ASP A 23 -14.04 -6.01 4.20
C ASP A 23 -13.13 -6.64 3.14
N GLN A 24 -12.81 -5.93 2.06
CA GLN A 24 -11.94 -6.44 1.00
C GLN A 24 -10.49 -6.62 1.45
N ILE A 25 -9.97 -5.70 2.27
CA ILE A 25 -8.63 -5.83 2.84
C ILE A 25 -8.56 -7.02 3.82
N ARG A 26 -9.59 -7.20 4.64
CA ARG A 26 -9.69 -8.35 5.55
C ARG A 26 -9.82 -9.66 4.78
N GLU A 27 -10.63 -9.71 3.73
CA GLU A 27 -10.77 -10.88 2.86
C GLU A 27 -9.42 -11.26 2.23
N LEU A 28 -8.65 -10.28 1.75
CA LEU A 28 -7.31 -10.52 1.20
C LEU A 28 -6.42 -11.26 2.21
N PHE A 29 -6.39 -10.79 3.45
CA PHE A 29 -5.52 -11.37 4.49
C PHE A 29 -6.12 -12.60 5.19
N SER A 30 -7.37 -12.97 4.91
CA SER A 30 -7.98 -14.22 5.40
C SER A 30 -7.80 -15.39 4.44
N GLY A 31 -7.35 -15.13 3.22
CA GLY A 31 -7.17 -16.14 2.18
C GLY A 31 -6.07 -17.15 2.48
N ASP A 32 -6.14 -18.29 1.81
CA ASP A 32 -5.06 -19.31 1.81
C ASP A 32 -4.24 -19.17 0.53
N CYS A 33 -3.13 -18.43 0.63
CA CYS A 33 -2.25 -18.16 -0.50
C CYS A 33 -0.79 -18.00 -0.04
N ASN A 34 0.15 -18.16 -0.97
CA ASN A 34 1.57 -17.95 -0.67
C ASN A 34 1.94 -16.47 -0.61
N VAL A 35 1.26 -15.63 -1.41
CA VAL A 35 1.52 -14.20 -1.53
C VAL A 35 0.18 -13.45 -1.52
N ALA A 36 0.03 -12.49 -0.64
CA ALA A 36 -1.03 -11.48 -0.68
C ALA A 36 -0.43 -10.13 -1.02
N LEU A 37 -1.02 -9.44 -2.01
CA LEU A 37 -0.61 -8.11 -2.42
C LEU A 37 -1.79 -7.15 -2.30
N LEU A 38 -1.63 -6.12 -1.47
CA LEU A 38 -2.51 -4.96 -1.41
C LEU A 38 -1.84 -3.79 -2.13
N TYR A 39 -2.49 -3.26 -3.16
CA TYR A 39 -2.14 -1.99 -3.77
C TYR A 39 -3.29 -1.00 -3.57
N PHE A 40 -2.99 0.14 -2.99
CA PHE A 40 -3.94 1.23 -2.80
C PHE A 40 -3.39 2.50 -3.44
N ALA A 41 -4.16 3.07 -4.38
CA ALA A 41 -3.90 4.39 -4.95
C ALA A 41 -5.07 5.30 -4.61
N GLY A 42 -4.80 6.44 -3.94
CA GLY A 42 -5.85 7.34 -3.52
C GLY A 42 -5.36 8.40 -2.53
N HIS A 43 -6.30 8.94 -1.77
CA HIS A 43 -5.98 9.91 -0.73
C HIS A 43 -5.59 9.22 0.58
N GLY A 44 -4.59 9.76 1.25
CA GLY A 44 -4.22 9.45 2.61
C GLY A 44 -4.27 10.70 3.47
N VAL A 45 -4.53 10.55 4.74
CA VAL A 45 -4.46 11.61 5.75
C VAL A 45 -3.66 11.15 6.94
N PHE A 46 -3.08 12.10 7.65
CA PHE A 46 -2.42 11.88 8.92
C PHE A 46 -3.23 12.57 10.01
N ASP A 47 -3.50 11.87 11.09
CA ASP A 47 -4.17 12.40 12.27
C ASP A 47 -3.10 12.71 13.33
N ASP A 48 -2.82 13.99 13.50
CA ASP A 48 -1.80 14.47 14.45
C ASP A 48 -2.19 14.18 15.91
N ASP A 49 -3.48 14.07 16.23
CA ASP A 49 -3.95 13.78 17.58
C ASP A 49 -3.66 12.35 18.01
N THR A 50 -3.77 11.42 17.07
CA THR A 50 -3.54 9.98 17.30
C THR A 50 -2.19 9.50 16.76
N ASP A 51 -1.45 10.35 16.05
CA ASP A 51 -0.17 10.04 15.39
C ASP A 51 -0.33 8.86 14.40
N GLU A 52 -1.45 8.84 13.64
CA GLU A 52 -1.86 7.71 12.82
C GLU A 52 -2.09 8.12 11.36
N GLY A 53 -1.52 7.34 10.44
CA GLY A 53 -1.80 7.44 9.02
C GLY A 53 -3.05 6.64 8.63
N MET A 54 -3.89 7.20 7.76
CA MET A 54 -5.12 6.57 7.33
C MET A 54 -5.33 6.64 5.83
N LEU A 55 -5.92 5.59 5.26
CA LEU A 55 -6.48 5.60 3.92
C LEU A 55 -7.84 6.28 3.94
N VAL A 56 -8.11 7.11 2.95
CA VAL A 56 -9.34 7.89 2.82
C VAL A 56 -10.33 7.17 1.88
N PRO A 57 -11.42 6.58 2.40
CA PRO A 57 -12.49 6.04 1.58
C PRO A 57 -13.38 7.15 1.00
N GLN A 58 -14.27 6.81 0.05
CA GLN A 58 -15.14 7.78 -0.61
C GLN A 58 -16.18 8.44 0.32
N ASP A 59 -16.56 7.77 1.39
CA ASP A 59 -17.50 8.27 2.41
C ASP A 59 -16.80 8.96 3.60
N TYR A 60 -15.50 9.22 3.48
CA TYR A 60 -14.71 9.90 4.50
C TYR A 60 -15.22 11.32 4.79
N ARG A 61 -15.45 11.63 6.06
CA ARG A 61 -15.85 12.96 6.57
C ARG A 61 -15.03 13.40 7.77
N THR A 62 -14.59 12.45 8.55
CA THR A 62 -13.81 12.66 9.78
C THR A 62 -12.73 11.60 9.93
N ALA A 63 -11.76 11.80 10.79
CA ALA A 63 -10.72 10.82 11.09
C ALA A 63 -11.26 9.44 11.50
N ARG A 64 -12.49 9.37 12.02
CA ARG A 64 -13.13 8.09 12.38
C ARG A 64 -13.53 7.25 11.18
N ASP A 65 -13.68 7.87 10.02
CA ASP A 65 -14.10 7.21 8.79
C ASP A 65 -12.91 6.65 7.99
N GLY A 66 -11.67 7.04 8.35
CA GLY A 66 -10.45 6.53 7.74
C GLY A 66 -10.15 5.08 8.13
N ILE A 67 -9.41 4.37 7.28
CA ILE A 67 -8.85 3.05 7.60
C ILE A 67 -7.43 3.26 8.06
N ARG A 68 -7.17 2.97 9.32
CA ARG A 68 -5.83 3.15 9.91
C ARG A 68 -4.83 2.17 9.29
N ILE A 69 -3.63 2.67 9.01
CA ILE A 69 -2.57 1.82 8.48
C ILE A 69 -2.16 0.78 9.52
N SER A 70 -2.16 1.13 10.81
CA SER A 70 -1.90 0.18 11.90
C SER A 70 -2.90 -0.99 11.92
N ASP A 71 -4.18 -0.75 11.60
CA ASP A 71 -5.19 -1.81 11.50
C ASP A 71 -4.86 -2.76 10.34
N ILE A 72 -4.49 -2.22 9.17
CA ILE A 72 -4.10 -3.02 7.99
C ILE A 72 -2.88 -3.89 8.33
N LEU A 73 -1.86 -3.31 8.99
CA LEU A 73 -0.67 -4.04 9.41
C LEU A 73 -0.99 -5.15 10.43
N ASN A 74 -1.91 -4.87 11.36
CA ASN A 74 -2.37 -5.85 12.33
C ASN A 74 -3.12 -7.01 11.66
N TRP A 75 -3.99 -6.75 10.67
CA TRP A 75 -4.65 -7.82 9.92
C TRP A 75 -3.64 -8.65 9.12
N ALA A 76 -2.71 -8.00 8.45
CA ALA A 76 -1.64 -8.68 7.73
C ALA A 76 -0.74 -9.51 8.66
N SER A 77 -0.39 -9.01 9.86
CA SER A 77 0.45 -9.73 10.82
C SER A 77 -0.22 -10.99 11.37
N LYS A 78 -1.55 -10.97 11.53
CA LYS A 78 -2.33 -12.12 12.00
C LYS A 78 -2.53 -13.20 10.93
N ALA A 79 -2.29 -12.88 9.66
CA ALA A 79 -2.41 -13.80 8.54
C ALA A 79 -1.17 -14.73 8.46
N VAL A 80 -0.98 -15.57 9.45
CA VAL A 80 0.21 -16.45 9.58
C VAL A 80 0.29 -17.52 8.48
N GLN A 81 -0.84 -17.86 7.85
CA GLN A 81 -0.93 -18.80 6.73
C GLN A 81 -0.33 -18.22 5.43
N ILE A 82 -0.23 -16.89 5.32
CA ILE A 82 0.32 -16.21 4.14
C ILE A 82 1.81 -15.95 4.36
N LYS A 83 2.66 -16.55 3.54
CA LYS A 83 4.12 -16.44 3.68
C LYS A 83 4.66 -15.06 3.36
N ASN A 84 4.16 -14.44 2.29
CA ASN A 84 4.61 -13.12 1.85
C ASN A 84 3.42 -12.16 1.72
N LYS A 85 3.48 -11.04 2.41
CA LYS A 85 2.48 -9.98 2.38
C LYS A 85 3.14 -8.72 1.86
N VAL A 86 2.63 -8.20 0.76
CA VAL A 86 3.14 -6.98 0.12
C VAL A 86 2.05 -5.92 0.18
N ILE A 87 2.36 -4.79 0.80
CA ILE A 87 1.45 -3.65 0.93
C ILE A 87 2.09 -2.48 0.21
N ILE A 88 1.42 -1.95 -0.80
CA ILE A 88 1.88 -0.82 -1.61
C ILE A 88 0.85 0.29 -1.46
N LEU A 89 1.28 1.43 -0.92
CA LEU A 89 0.43 2.58 -0.67
C LEU A 89 0.89 3.75 -1.54
N ASP A 90 0.17 3.99 -2.64
CA ASP A 90 0.34 5.16 -3.50
C ASP A 90 -0.65 6.25 -3.05
N CYS A 91 -0.37 6.82 -1.89
CA CYS A 91 -1.17 7.90 -1.32
C CYS A 91 -0.27 8.94 -0.70
N CYS A 92 -0.52 10.22 -1.06
CA CYS A 92 0.11 11.36 -0.40
C CYS A 92 -0.51 11.52 0.98
N GLN A 93 0.31 11.55 2.02
CA GLN A 93 -0.13 11.97 3.35
C GLN A 93 0.06 13.49 3.43
N GLY A 94 -1.03 14.24 3.25
CA GLY A 94 -1.03 15.69 3.39
C GLY A 94 -0.84 16.10 4.85
N GLY A 95 0.40 16.34 5.24
CA GLY A 95 0.74 16.85 6.57
C GLY A 95 2.24 17.00 6.72
N SER A 96 2.67 17.90 7.60
CA SER A 96 4.08 18.23 7.88
C SER A 96 4.90 17.06 8.47
N ALA A 97 4.26 15.94 8.73
CA ALA A 97 4.84 14.75 9.33
C ALA A 97 5.02 13.60 8.32
N GLY A 98 5.41 13.87 7.10
CA GLY A 98 5.57 12.96 5.95
C GLY A 98 6.28 11.61 6.14
N GLU A 99 6.20 11.05 7.32
CA GLU A 99 6.68 9.72 7.64
C GLU A 99 5.65 9.04 8.54
N ILE A 100 5.12 7.93 8.06
CA ILE A 100 4.27 7.06 8.88
C ILE A 100 5.12 6.56 10.05
N ARG A 101 4.85 7.02 11.25
CA ARG A 101 5.59 6.60 12.45
C ARG A 101 5.51 5.10 12.68
N ALA A 102 4.40 4.45 12.28
CA ALA A 102 4.30 3.00 12.28
C ALA A 102 5.39 2.31 11.42
N LEU A 103 5.99 3.03 10.47
CA LEU A 103 7.11 2.55 9.65
C LEU A 103 8.47 3.03 10.16
N ARG A 104 8.50 4.04 11.07
CA ARG A 104 9.74 4.59 11.64
C ARG A 104 10.31 3.79 12.81
N SER A 105 9.50 3.06 13.53
CA SER A 105 10.03 2.27 14.64
C SER A 105 10.70 1.03 14.06
N GLU A 106 12.01 0.99 14.11
CA GLU A 106 12.85 -0.19 13.79
C GLU A 106 12.43 -1.46 14.55
N SER A 107 11.53 -1.32 15.51
CA SER A 107 10.94 -2.39 16.32
C SER A 107 9.49 -2.71 16.02
N SER A 108 8.85 -2.03 15.07
CA SER A 108 7.44 -2.21 14.82
C SER A 108 7.19 -3.35 13.85
N VAL A 109 6.66 -4.41 14.37
CA VAL A 109 5.56 -5.24 13.83
C VAL A 109 5.56 -5.51 12.31
N VAL A 110 6.65 -5.32 11.61
CA VAL A 110 6.85 -5.90 10.29
C VAL A 110 7.22 -7.36 10.55
N GLY A 111 6.18 -8.20 10.74
CA GLY A 111 6.35 -9.63 10.94
C GLY A 111 7.11 -10.26 9.78
N GLU A 112 7.69 -11.42 10.00
CA GLU A 112 8.34 -12.20 8.96
C GLU A 112 7.47 -12.26 7.69
N GLY A 113 8.08 -11.98 6.52
CA GLY A 113 7.40 -12.02 5.22
C GLY A 113 6.48 -10.83 4.92
N MET A 114 6.57 -9.71 5.65
CA MET A 114 5.83 -8.49 5.32
C MET A 114 6.75 -7.46 4.65
N THR A 115 6.28 -6.89 3.56
CA THR A 115 6.94 -5.78 2.84
C THR A 115 5.97 -4.65 2.65
N ILE A 116 6.40 -3.43 2.95
CA ILE A 116 5.59 -2.22 2.78
C ILE A 116 6.35 -1.27 1.89
N LEU A 117 5.70 -0.78 0.84
CA LEU A 117 6.19 0.26 -0.05
C LEU A 117 5.21 1.44 0.02
N THR A 118 5.73 2.63 0.24
CA THR A 118 4.91 3.85 0.28
C THR A 118 5.47 4.91 -0.65
N ALA A 119 4.59 5.61 -1.35
CA ALA A 119 4.91 6.76 -2.21
C ALA A 119 5.07 8.07 -1.41
N CYS A 120 5.66 8.04 -0.21
CA CYS A 120 5.86 9.23 0.60
C CYS A 120 6.98 10.11 0.02
N LYS A 121 6.64 11.06 -0.88
CA LYS A 121 7.52 12.20 -1.16
C LYS A 121 7.06 13.42 -0.37
N LYS A 122 7.99 14.05 0.35
CA LYS A 122 7.83 15.38 0.91
C LYS A 122 7.52 16.36 -0.23
N GLN A 123 6.32 16.97 -0.23
CA GLN A 123 6.00 18.26 -0.87
C GLN A 123 6.37 18.44 -2.38
N GLU A 124 6.31 17.44 -3.22
CA GLU A 124 6.24 17.72 -4.64
C GLU A 124 4.78 17.59 -5.13
N PRO A 125 4.25 18.60 -5.86
CA PRO A 125 2.96 18.45 -6.49
C PRO A 125 3.02 17.23 -7.40
N ALA A 126 2.01 16.37 -7.34
CA ALA A 126 1.90 15.19 -8.17
C ALA A 126 2.02 15.62 -9.63
N MET A 127 3.15 15.37 -10.26
CA MET A 127 3.26 15.49 -11.71
C MET A 127 2.50 14.32 -12.30
N GLU A 128 1.28 14.59 -12.71
CA GLU A 128 0.47 13.65 -13.49
C GLU A 128 1.01 13.62 -14.92
N GLY A 129 1.66 12.54 -15.29
CA GLY A 129 2.07 12.23 -16.65
C GLY A 129 1.49 10.91 -17.09
N ALA A 130 0.96 10.84 -18.31
CA ALA A 130 0.50 9.59 -18.96
C ALA A 130 -0.61 8.81 -18.22
N GLY A 131 -1.49 9.46 -17.45
CA GLY A 131 -2.68 8.83 -16.84
C GLY A 131 -2.44 8.10 -15.51
N HIS A 132 -1.26 8.24 -14.93
CA HIS A 132 -0.94 7.72 -13.58
C HIS A 132 0.12 8.60 -12.89
N GLY A 133 0.19 8.55 -11.56
CA GLY A 133 1.21 9.23 -10.77
C GLY A 133 2.63 8.70 -11.06
N VAL A 134 3.65 9.50 -10.76
CA VAL A 134 5.07 9.14 -10.99
C VAL A 134 5.42 7.84 -10.30
N PHE A 135 5.03 7.65 -9.05
CA PHE A 135 5.30 6.42 -8.30
C PHE A 135 4.71 5.18 -8.98
N THR A 136 3.43 5.24 -9.38
CA THR A 136 2.78 4.13 -10.11
C THR A 136 3.51 3.86 -11.43
N GLY A 137 3.95 4.89 -12.15
CA GLY A 137 4.72 4.72 -13.38
C GLY A 137 6.04 3.99 -13.16
N LEU A 138 6.79 4.37 -12.13
CA LEU A 138 8.04 3.70 -11.76
C LEU A 138 7.81 2.25 -11.30
N LEU A 139 6.76 2.03 -10.52
CA LEU A 139 6.37 0.70 -10.06
C LEU A 139 6.03 -0.22 -11.25
N LEU A 140 5.29 0.27 -12.23
CA LEU A 140 4.98 -0.48 -13.45
C LEU A 140 6.24 -0.79 -14.26
N GLN A 141 7.13 0.17 -14.45
CA GLN A 141 8.42 -0.06 -15.14
C GLN A 141 9.25 -1.11 -14.41
N ALA A 142 9.33 -1.04 -13.09
CA ALA A 142 10.03 -2.01 -12.26
C ALA A 142 9.47 -3.42 -12.44
N LEU A 143 8.12 -3.57 -12.41
CA LEU A 143 7.42 -4.83 -12.57
C LEU A 143 7.49 -5.38 -14.01
N HIS A 144 7.60 -4.53 -15.02
CA HIS A 144 7.84 -4.93 -16.41
C HIS A 144 9.29 -5.36 -16.71
N GLY A 145 10.11 -5.48 -15.66
CA GLY A 145 11.45 -6.04 -15.76
C GLY A 145 12.57 -5.07 -15.36
N GLY A 146 12.27 -3.77 -15.17
CA GLY A 146 13.27 -2.77 -14.77
C GLY A 146 13.94 -3.12 -13.45
N ALA A 147 13.24 -3.75 -12.51
CA ALA A 147 13.76 -4.21 -11.23
C ALA A 147 14.23 -5.67 -11.23
N ALA A 148 14.27 -6.34 -12.40
CA ALA A 148 14.69 -7.75 -12.47
C ALA A 148 16.19 -7.90 -12.24
N ASN A 149 16.56 -8.90 -11.45
CA ASN A 149 17.96 -9.30 -11.31
C ASN A 149 18.44 -10.11 -12.54
N ILE A 150 19.70 -10.52 -12.54
CA ILE A 150 20.31 -11.30 -13.63
C ILE A 150 19.62 -12.64 -13.93
N LEU A 151 18.78 -13.12 -13.01
CA LEU A 151 17.99 -14.34 -13.17
C LEU A 151 16.55 -14.03 -13.61
N GLY A 152 16.23 -12.77 -13.94
CA GLY A 152 14.88 -12.33 -14.30
C GLY A 152 13.90 -12.26 -13.12
N LYS A 153 14.38 -12.35 -11.87
CA LYS A 153 13.52 -12.31 -10.68
C LYS A 153 13.38 -10.88 -10.16
N ILE A 154 12.15 -10.49 -9.86
CA ILE A 154 11.81 -9.26 -9.16
C ILE A 154 11.52 -9.61 -7.70
N THR A 155 12.17 -8.94 -6.78
CA THR A 155 11.97 -9.10 -5.35
C THR A 155 11.49 -7.78 -4.74
N PRO A 156 10.86 -7.78 -3.57
CA PRO A 156 10.50 -6.54 -2.90
C PRO A 156 11.68 -5.57 -2.72
N GLY A 157 12.86 -6.09 -2.38
CA GLY A 157 14.08 -5.28 -2.24
C GLY A 157 14.55 -4.67 -3.57
N SER A 158 14.54 -5.44 -4.69
CA SER A 158 14.91 -4.89 -5.99
C SER A 158 13.88 -3.89 -6.50
N LEU A 159 12.61 -4.08 -6.19
CA LEU A 159 11.52 -3.16 -6.50
C LEU A 159 11.71 -1.83 -5.76
N TYR A 160 11.98 -1.90 -4.44
CA TYR A 160 12.27 -0.72 -3.64
C TYR A 160 13.48 0.05 -4.19
N SER A 161 14.59 -0.66 -4.42
CA SER A 161 15.81 -0.03 -4.93
C SER A 161 15.62 0.63 -6.29
N PHE A 162 14.80 0.04 -7.18
CA PHE A 162 14.50 0.63 -8.48
C PHE A 162 13.72 1.94 -8.33
N VAL A 163 12.69 1.95 -7.48
CA VAL A 163 11.84 3.13 -7.27
C VAL A 163 12.58 4.24 -6.52
N ASP A 164 13.44 3.88 -5.56
CA ASP A 164 14.19 4.84 -4.72
C ASP A 164 15.31 5.56 -5.50
N ASN A 165 15.85 4.93 -6.54
CA ASN A 165 16.95 5.47 -7.34
C ASN A 165 16.50 6.13 -8.66
N ALA A 166 15.21 6.19 -8.94
CA ALA A 166 14.65 6.78 -10.16
C ALA A 166 14.21 8.22 -9.95
#